data_d009dd84a120573ed92002a1badb13bb
#
_entry.id   d009dd84a120573ed92002a1badb13bb
#
_cell.length_a   1.000
_cell.length_b   1.000
_cell.length_c   1.000
_cell.angle_alpha   90.00
_cell.angle_beta   90.00
_cell.angle_gamma   90.00
#
_symmetry.space_group_name_H-M   'P 1'
#
loop_
_entity.id
_entity.type
_entity.pdbx_description
1 polymer ?
#
loop_
_entity_poly.entity_id
_entity_poly.type
_entity_poly.pdbx_seq_one_letter_code
_entity_poly.pdbx_strand_id
1 'polypeptide(L)'
;MGGKLFFLVEDEGRESTEQHAERTYTRKGIFAYDYATKKTQNISSGDITDYTVDEVSQTLYYYVFNDGLYKRKLSDSKAERIYKMVENETNICQLSFDGKYLYMSNEQYSVYFFKRTDTYLYVMDTDGNELNKIPTEGMYFTCFGDEQNVFGADSWGGGQKYYIEKADILTAKEWIPVN
;
A
#
# COMPACT_ATOMS: atom_id res chain seq x y z
N MET A 1 12.43 -9.00 -14.41
CA MET A 1 12.24 -10.18 -13.55
C MET A 1 12.03 -11.40 -14.41
N GLY A 2 12.76 -12.49 -14.15
CA GLY A 2 12.64 -13.70 -14.98
C GLY A 2 11.31 -14.43 -14.79
N GLY A 3 10.23 -13.88 -15.35
CA GLY A 3 8.98 -14.59 -15.51
C GLY A 3 8.23 -15.01 -14.24
N LYS A 4 8.21 -14.20 -13.19
CA LYS A 4 7.36 -14.44 -12.00
C LYS A 4 6.23 -13.42 -11.91
N LEU A 5 5.03 -13.89 -11.57
CA LEU A 5 3.87 -13.07 -11.21
C LEU A 5 3.67 -13.14 -9.70
N PHE A 6 3.64 -11.97 -9.04
CA PHE A 6 3.28 -11.87 -7.63
C PHE A 6 1.80 -11.52 -7.49
N PHE A 7 1.14 -12.08 -6.49
CA PHE A 7 -0.27 -11.81 -6.23
C PHE A 7 -0.65 -12.08 -4.77
N LEU A 8 -1.65 -11.34 -4.29
CA LEU A 8 -2.29 -11.60 -2.99
C LEU A 8 -3.35 -12.69 -3.15
N VAL A 9 -3.45 -13.55 -2.15
CA VAL A 9 -4.53 -14.53 -2.02
C VAL A 9 -5.41 -14.13 -0.86
N GLU A 10 -6.71 -14.00 -1.13
CA GLU A 10 -7.73 -13.73 -0.15
C GLU A 10 -8.56 -15.00 0.10
N ASP A 11 -8.98 -15.21 1.34
CA ASP A 11 -10.00 -16.19 1.70
C ASP A 11 -11.33 -15.48 1.84
N GLU A 12 -12.34 -15.92 1.12
CA GLU A 12 -13.71 -15.48 1.41
C GLU A 12 -14.13 -16.09 2.76
N GLY A 13 -14.25 -15.25 3.78
CA GLY A 13 -14.85 -15.66 5.04
C GLY A 13 -16.28 -16.14 4.78
N ARG A 14 -16.69 -17.23 5.40
CA ARG A 14 -18.09 -17.70 5.35
C ARG A 14 -19.01 -16.57 5.79
N GLU A 15 -20.01 -16.28 4.97
CA GLU A 15 -21.12 -15.41 5.36
C GLU A 15 -21.71 -15.92 6.67
N SER A 16 -21.69 -15.11 7.71
CA SER A 16 -22.55 -15.37 8.86
C SER A 16 -23.98 -15.10 8.39
N THR A 17 -24.92 -15.96 8.78
CA THR A 17 -26.34 -15.88 8.42
C THR A 17 -27.08 -14.71 9.09
N GLU A 18 -26.38 -13.80 9.74
CA GLU A 18 -26.94 -12.58 10.31
C GLU A 18 -26.95 -11.45 9.29
N GLN A 19 -28.07 -10.75 9.18
CA GLN A 19 -28.40 -9.75 8.15
C GLN A 19 -27.46 -8.54 8.08
N HIS A 20 -26.38 -8.46 8.85
CA HIS A 20 -25.40 -7.38 8.89
C HIS A 20 -23.96 -7.87 9.05
N ALA A 21 -23.64 -9.09 8.60
CA ALA A 21 -22.27 -9.57 8.64
C ALA A 21 -21.39 -8.78 7.68
N GLU A 22 -20.47 -8.01 8.22
CA GLU A 22 -19.36 -7.46 7.46
C GLU A 22 -18.59 -8.62 6.81
N ARG A 23 -18.37 -8.55 5.51
CA ARG A 23 -17.52 -9.52 4.81
C ARG A 23 -16.11 -9.33 5.32
N THR A 24 -15.67 -10.20 6.21
CA THR A 24 -14.27 -10.25 6.64
C THR A 24 -13.46 -11.04 5.61
N TYR A 25 -12.74 -10.33 4.76
CA TYR A 25 -11.75 -10.97 3.91
C TYR A 25 -10.48 -11.21 4.73
N THR A 26 -10.09 -12.47 4.88
CA THR A 26 -8.80 -12.80 5.48
C THR A 26 -7.79 -13.02 4.37
N ARG A 27 -6.78 -12.18 4.27
CA ARG A 27 -5.71 -12.33 3.28
C ARG A 27 -4.74 -13.41 3.72
N LYS A 28 -4.48 -14.39 2.86
CA LYS A 28 -3.60 -15.54 3.16
C LYS A 28 -2.12 -15.22 3.00
N GLY A 29 -1.81 -14.17 2.24
CA GLY A 29 -0.42 -13.77 1.99
C GLY A 29 -0.10 -13.51 0.53
N ILE A 30 1.19 -13.33 0.28
CA ILE A 30 1.74 -13.09 -1.06
C ILE A 30 2.26 -14.40 -1.64
N PHE A 31 1.88 -14.66 -2.88
CA PHE A 31 2.33 -15.81 -3.65
C PHE A 31 3.06 -15.35 -4.91
N ALA A 32 4.00 -16.15 -5.38
CA ALA A 32 4.66 -15.96 -6.66
C ALA A 32 4.43 -17.17 -7.55
N TYR A 33 3.97 -16.93 -8.78
CA TYR A 33 3.91 -17.94 -9.83
C TYR A 33 5.11 -17.78 -10.75
N ASP A 34 5.86 -18.85 -10.95
CA ASP A 34 7.01 -18.89 -11.84
C ASP A 34 6.61 -19.48 -13.19
N TYR A 35 6.71 -18.65 -14.25
CA TYR A 35 6.30 -19.07 -15.60
C TYR A 35 7.20 -20.14 -16.21
N ALA A 36 8.46 -20.22 -15.81
CA ALA A 36 9.40 -21.24 -16.33
C ALA A 36 9.15 -22.60 -15.71
N THR A 37 8.94 -22.66 -14.41
CA THR A 37 8.75 -23.93 -13.69
C THR A 37 7.28 -24.33 -13.55
N LYS A 38 6.33 -23.42 -13.86
CA LYS A 38 4.88 -23.60 -13.68
C LYS A 38 4.48 -23.88 -12.23
N LYS A 39 5.25 -23.37 -11.27
CA LYS A 39 5.00 -23.60 -9.83
C LYS A 39 4.60 -22.31 -9.13
N THR A 40 3.70 -22.45 -8.17
CA THR A 40 3.34 -21.39 -7.23
C THR A 40 4.06 -21.62 -5.91
N GLN A 41 4.61 -20.56 -5.34
CA GLN A 41 5.29 -20.57 -4.06
C GLN A 41 4.68 -19.51 -3.15
N ASN A 42 4.42 -19.85 -1.89
CA ASN A 42 4.09 -18.86 -0.86
C ASN A 42 5.37 -18.06 -0.51
N ILE A 43 5.29 -16.74 -0.64
CA ILE A 43 6.41 -15.85 -0.35
C ILE A 43 6.29 -15.30 1.06
N SER A 44 5.09 -14.87 1.48
CA SER A 44 4.83 -14.38 2.82
C SER A 44 3.41 -14.74 3.23
N SER A 45 3.20 -15.08 4.51
CA SER A 45 1.90 -15.40 5.07
C SER A 45 1.48 -14.31 6.06
N GLY A 46 0.18 -14.10 6.23
CA GLY A 46 -0.39 -13.15 7.16
C GLY A 46 -1.44 -12.26 6.51
N ASP A 47 -2.03 -11.39 7.31
CA ASP A 47 -3.03 -10.42 6.86
C ASP A 47 -2.35 -9.22 6.18
N ILE A 48 -1.95 -9.44 4.92
CA ILE A 48 -1.19 -8.46 4.13
C ILE A 48 -2.17 -7.59 3.35
N THR A 49 -2.16 -6.29 3.61
CA THR A 49 -3.08 -5.34 2.96
C THR A 49 -2.64 -4.98 1.55
N ASP A 50 -1.34 -4.76 1.34
CA ASP A 50 -0.80 -4.44 0.02
C ASP A 50 0.70 -4.75 -0.06
N TYR A 51 1.25 -4.79 -1.27
CA TYR A 51 2.66 -5.03 -1.53
C TYR A 51 3.16 -4.32 -2.79
N THR A 52 4.46 -4.12 -2.84
CA THR A 52 5.17 -3.65 -4.04
C THR A 52 6.52 -4.35 -4.17
N VAL A 53 7.09 -4.38 -5.37
CA VAL A 53 8.36 -5.08 -5.65
C VAL A 53 9.34 -4.12 -6.30
N ASP A 54 10.51 -3.98 -5.70
CA ASP A 54 11.67 -3.41 -6.36
C ASP A 54 12.32 -4.48 -7.24
N GLU A 55 12.11 -4.35 -8.54
CA GLU A 55 12.64 -5.30 -9.53
C GLU A 55 14.16 -5.25 -9.65
N VAL A 56 14.75 -4.09 -9.42
CA VAL A 56 16.19 -3.90 -9.56
C VAL A 56 16.93 -4.59 -8.41
N SER A 57 16.52 -4.30 -7.18
CA SER A 57 17.15 -4.90 -6.00
C SER A 57 16.58 -6.26 -5.64
N GLN A 58 15.54 -6.75 -6.34
CA GLN A 58 14.82 -7.99 -6.04
C GLN A 58 14.29 -8.00 -4.60
N THR A 59 13.70 -6.89 -4.18
CA THR A 59 13.16 -6.70 -2.84
C THR A 59 11.64 -6.55 -2.89
N LEU A 60 10.96 -7.32 -2.05
CA LEU A 60 9.53 -7.22 -1.79
C LEU A 60 9.32 -6.33 -0.56
N TYR A 61 8.45 -5.34 -0.68
CA TYR A 61 7.91 -4.56 0.42
C TYR A 61 6.43 -4.90 0.58
N TYR A 62 5.95 -5.07 1.81
CA TYR A 62 4.54 -5.38 2.07
C TYR A 62 4.11 -4.91 3.45
N TYR A 63 2.86 -4.52 3.55
CA TYR A 63 2.28 -4.05 4.80
C TYR A 63 1.38 -5.13 5.41
N VAL A 64 1.62 -5.43 6.69
CA VAL A 64 0.81 -6.36 7.49
C VAL A 64 -0.17 -5.55 8.34
N PHE A 65 -1.45 -5.90 8.25
CA PHE A 65 -2.53 -5.25 8.98
C PHE A 65 -2.26 -5.22 10.48
N ASN A 66 -2.45 -4.06 11.12
CA ASN A 66 -2.21 -3.83 12.55
C ASN A 66 -0.77 -4.11 13.03
N ASP A 67 0.21 -4.23 12.15
CA ASP A 67 1.59 -4.52 12.55
C ASP A 67 2.61 -3.57 11.93
N GLY A 68 2.71 -3.48 10.61
CA GLY A 68 3.63 -2.55 9.99
C GLY A 68 4.15 -2.94 8.61
N LEU A 69 5.16 -2.19 8.15
CA LEU A 69 5.82 -2.40 6.86
C LEU A 69 7.00 -3.34 7.00
N TYR A 70 7.07 -4.29 6.09
CA TYR A 70 8.12 -5.29 6.01
C TYR A 70 8.88 -5.20 4.70
N LYS A 71 10.16 -5.54 4.76
CA LYS A 71 11.02 -5.72 3.59
C LYS A 71 11.61 -7.13 3.57
N ARG A 72 11.72 -7.72 2.38
CA ARG A 72 12.32 -9.05 2.19
C ARG A 72 13.01 -9.13 0.85
N LYS A 73 14.27 -9.55 0.81
CA LYS A 73 14.89 -9.99 -0.44
C LYS A 73 14.18 -11.26 -0.94
N LEU A 74 13.93 -11.35 -2.24
CA LEU A 74 13.27 -12.53 -2.82
C LEU A 74 14.10 -13.82 -2.70
N SER A 75 15.43 -13.68 -2.50
CA SER A 75 16.35 -14.79 -2.20
C SER A 75 16.24 -15.29 -0.78
N ASP A 76 15.75 -14.47 0.15
CA ASP A 76 15.82 -14.72 1.59
C ASP A 76 14.57 -15.43 2.10
N SER A 77 14.72 -16.20 3.17
CA SER A 77 13.59 -16.85 3.85
C SER A 77 12.96 -15.98 4.92
N LYS A 78 13.65 -14.90 5.35
CA LYS A 78 13.18 -14.02 6.43
C LYS A 78 12.88 -12.63 5.91
N ALA A 79 11.85 -12.01 6.49
CA ALA A 79 11.52 -10.61 6.33
C ALA A 79 12.01 -9.81 7.54
N GLU A 80 12.29 -8.54 7.30
CA GLU A 80 12.62 -7.54 8.31
C GLU A 80 11.46 -6.55 8.41
N ARG A 81 10.99 -6.24 9.63
CA ARG A 81 10.05 -5.15 9.84
C ARG A 81 10.81 -3.83 9.88
N ILE A 82 10.57 -2.98 8.89
CA ILE A 82 11.25 -1.68 8.73
C ILE A 82 10.44 -0.50 9.27
N TYR A 83 9.11 -0.66 9.46
CA TYR A 83 8.26 0.34 10.08
C TYR A 83 7.23 -0.36 10.97
N LYS A 84 7.05 0.12 12.20
CA LYS A 84 6.02 -0.36 13.12
C LYS A 84 4.86 0.63 13.10
N MET A 85 3.64 0.14 12.91
CA MET A 85 2.44 0.95 13.01
C MET A 85 2.37 1.61 14.40
N VAL A 86 2.09 2.90 14.44
CA VAL A 86 1.87 3.63 15.69
C VAL A 86 0.46 3.36 16.19
N GLU A 87 0.33 3.19 17.50
CA GLU A 87 -0.98 3.01 18.14
C GLU A 87 -1.90 4.18 17.80
N ASN A 88 -3.13 3.88 17.35
CA ASN A 88 -4.13 4.82 16.83
C ASN A 88 -3.91 5.35 15.40
N GLU A 89 -2.89 4.92 14.68
CA GLU A 89 -2.85 5.16 13.24
C GLU A 89 -3.87 4.27 12.51
N THR A 90 -4.41 4.81 11.41
CA THR A 90 -5.27 4.02 10.52
C THR A 90 -4.40 3.09 9.69
N ASN A 91 -4.88 1.87 9.47
CA ASN A 91 -4.15 0.90 8.66
C ASN A 91 -3.83 1.43 7.26
N ILE A 92 -2.67 1.03 6.76
CA ILE A 92 -2.26 1.29 5.39
C ILE A 92 -3.08 0.40 4.45
N CYS A 93 -3.64 1.02 3.42
CA CYS A 93 -4.43 0.34 2.39
C CYS A 93 -3.74 0.26 1.03
N GLN A 94 -2.76 1.12 0.80
CA GLN A 94 -2.01 1.16 -0.46
C GLN A 94 -0.52 1.31 -0.20
N LEU A 95 0.26 0.60 -0.98
CA LEU A 95 1.72 0.63 -0.96
C LEU A 95 2.25 0.64 -2.39
N SER A 96 3.14 1.57 -2.70
CA SER A 96 3.85 1.59 -3.98
C SER A 96 5.31 1.98 -3.81
N PHE A 97 6.12 1.70 -4.84
CA PHE A 97 7.54 2.02 -4.90
C PHE A 97 7.86 2.59 -6.28
N ASP A 98 8.56 3.71 -6.34
CA ASP A 98 8.90 4.41 -7.58
C ASP A 98 10.35 4.24 -8.03
N GLY A 99 11.09 3.33 -7.40
CA GLY A 99 12.52 3.13 -7.63
C GLY A 99 13.42 3.85 -6.62
N LYS A 100 12.84 4.78 -5.83
CA LYS A 100 13.58 5.55 -4.83
C LYS A 100 12.87 5.62 -3.48
N TYR A 101 11.57 5.89 -3.49
CA TYR A 101 10.75 6.05 -2.29
C TYR A 101 9.61 5.04 -2.25
N LEU A 102 9.24 4.67 -1.03
CA LEU A 102 8.00 3.96 -0.74
C LEU A 102 6.91 4.98 -0.39
N TYR A 103 5.74 4.80 -0.97
CA TYR A 103 4.55 5.59 -0.73
C TYR A 103 3.52 4.72 -0.04
N MET A 104 3.04 5.14 1.11
CA MET A 104 1.98 4.46 1.84
C MET A 104 0.82 5.41 2.07
N SER A 105 -0.39 4.96 1.83
CA SER A 105 -1.58 5.72 2.22
C SER A 105 -2.41 4.94 3.22
N ASN A 106 -2.92 5.61 4.24
CA ASN A 106 -3.82 5.02 5.19
C ASN A 106 -5.27 5.09 4.71
N GLU A 107 -6.07 4.15 5.21
CA GLU A 107 -7.42 3.90 4.74
C GLU A 107 -8.38 5.04 5.06
N GLN A 108 -9.26 5.34 4.11
CA GLN A 108 -10.25 6.39 4.19
C GLN A 108 -11.63 5.91 4.68
N TYR A 109 -11.79 4.62 4.98
CA TYR A 109 -13.11 4.07 5.24
C TYR A 109 -13.75 4.61 6.52
N SER A 110 -14.71 5.52 6.34
CA SER A 110 -15.79 5.72 7.27
C SER A 110 -17.04 5.04 6.73
N VAL A 111 -17.54 4.06 7.43
CA VAL A 111 -18.82 3.37 7.13
C VAL A 111 -20.02 4.32 7.22
N TYR A 112 -19.85 5.55 7.69
CA TYR A 112 -20.90 6.50 8.01
C TYR A 112 -20.68 7.90 7.41
N PHE A 113 -20.47 8.05 6.13
CA PHE A 113 -20.50 9.34 5.42
C PHE A 113 -19.62 10.48 6.02
N PHE A 114 -18.76 10.21 6.97
CA PHE A 114 -17.87 11.21 7.55
C PHE A 114 -16.49 11.13 6.90
N LYS A 115 -16.08 12.24 6.30
CA LYS A 115 -14.73 12.40 5.76
C LYS A 115 -13.72 12.28 6.92
N ARG A 116 -12.80 11.33 6.87
CA ARG A 116 -11.70 11.28 7.84
C ARG A 116 -10.72 12.42 7.53
N THR A 117 -10.31 13.10 8.59
CA THR A 117 -9.34 14.21 8.48
C THR A 117 -7.91 13.76 8.83
N ASP A 118 -7.76 12.54 9.32
CA ASP A 118 -6.50 11.96 9.79
C ASP A 118 -5.88 10.98 8.77
N THR A 119 -6.09 11.23 7.49
CA THR A 119 -5.51 10.44 6.40
C THR A 119 -4.29 11.12 5.80
N TYR A 120 -3.27 10.33 5.48
CA TYR A 120 -1.98 10.84 5.04
C TYR A 120 -1.38 10.00 3.91
N LEU A 121 -0.58 10.65 3.08
CA LEU A 121 0.44 10.01 2.27
C LEU A 121 1.76 10.03 3.05
N TYR A 122 2.27 8.88 3.38
CA TYR A 122 3.60 8.70 3.96
C TYR A 122 4.62 8.50 2.84
N VAL A 123 5.68 9.27 2.85
CA VAL A 123 6.84 9.10 1.96
C VAL A 123 7.98 8.55 2.80
N MET A 124 8.45 7.36 2.45
CA MET A 124 9.44 6.63 3.24
C MET A 124 10.66 6.31 2.38
N ASP A 125 11.81 6.17 3.02
CA ASP A 125 12.93 5.51 2.37
C ASP A 125 12.80 3.96 2.40
N THR A 126 13.72 3.27 1.76
CA THR A 126 13.72 1.79 1.69
C THR A 126 14.13 1.10 2.98
N ASP A 127 14.48 1.85 4.01
CA ASP A 127 14.79 1.35 5.35
C ASP A 127 13.68 1.67 6.37
N GLY A 128 12.57 2.28 5.90
CA GLY A 128 11.38 2.53 6.69
C GLY A 128 11.41 3.83 7.48
N ASN A 129 12.34 4.75 7.17
CA ASN A 129 12.33 6.07 7.78
C ASN A 129 11.30 6.95 7.07
N GLU A 130 10.42 7.60 7.85
CA GLU A 130 9.50 8.60 7.35
C GLU A 130 10.28 9.86 6.93
N LEU A 131 10.19 10.20 5.65
CA LEU A 131 10.84 11.38 5.07
C LEU A 131 9.87 12.56 4.95
N ASN A 132 8.59 12.28 4.70
CA ASN A 132 7.54 13.28 4.69
C ASN A 132 6.18 12.62 4.96
N LYS A 133 5.24 13.42 5.47
CA LYS A 133 3.86 13.03 5.74
C LYS A 133 2.93 14.14 5.27
N ILE A 134 2.10 13.86 4.27
CA ILE A 134 1.29 14.85 3.57
C ILE A 134 -0.18 14.55 3.85
N PRO A 135 -0.95 15.50 4.41
CA PRO A 135 -2.38 15.32 4.62
C PRO A 135 -3.10 15.05 3.31
N THR A 136 -4.03 14.11 3.31
CA THR A 136 -4.84 13.77 2.14
C THR A 136 -6.27 14.27 2.24
N GLU A 137 -6.66 14.79 3.40
CA GLU A 137 -7.99 15.34 3.68
C GLU A 137 -9.14 14.43 3.22
N GLY A 138 -8.92 13.12 3.30
CA GLY A 138 -9.86 12.13 2.86
C GLY A 138 -9.94 11.97 1.34
N MET A 139 -8.90 12.34 0.59
CA MET A 139 -8.77 11.99 -0.81
C MET A 139 -8.46 10.51 -0.99
N TYR A 140 -8.98 9.94 -2.08
CA TYR A 140 -8.54 8.64 -2.54
C TYR A 140 -7.20 8.79 -3.25
N PHE A 141 -6.27 7.97 -2.83
CA PHE A 141 -4.99 7.88 -3.49
C PHE A 141 -5.02 6.80 -4.56
N THR A 142 -4.44 7.13 -5.69
CA THR A 142 -3.68 6.17 -6.44
C THR A 142 -2.22 6.57 -6.29
N CYS A 143 -1.42 5.78 -5.58
CA CYS A 143 0.04 5.95 -5.58
C CYS A 143 0.66 5.71 -6.97
N PHE A 144 -0.17 5.59 -7.99
CA PHE A 144 0.23 5.50 -9.38
C PHE A 144 0.43 6.91 -9.91
N GLY A 145 1.65 7.40 -9.75
CA GLY A 145 2.12 8.56 -10.48
C GLY A 145 2.69 8.14 -11.83
N ASP A 146 2.92 9.11 -12.68
CA ASP A 146 3.85 8.99 -13.79
C ASP A 146 5.29 9.11 -13.27
N GLU A 147 6.27 9.25 -14.19
CA GLU A 147 7.68 9.44 -13.81
C GLU A 147 7.92 10.74 -13.01
N GLN A 148 7.04 11.74 -13.13
CA GLN A 148 7.22 13.08 -12.58
C GLN A 148 6.31 13.38 -11.39
N ASN A 149 5.13 12.77 -11.30
CA ASN A 149 4.09 13.15 -10.35
C ASN A 149 3.55 11.98 -9.54
N VAL A 150 3.02 12.29 -8.37
CA VAL A 150 2.13 11.44 -7.58
C VAL A 150 0.72 12.03 -7.67
N PHE A 151 -0.30 11.21 -7.92
CA PHE A 151 -1.67 11.68 -8.12
C PHE A 151 -2.60 11.27 -6.97
N GLY A 152 -3.60 12.11 -6.71
CA GLY A 152 -4.71 11.85 -5.80
C GLY A 152 -6.04 12.32 -6.40
N ALA A 153 -7.16 11.84 -5.86
CA ALA A 153 -8.50 12.28 -6.24
C ALA A 153 -9.42 12.35 -5.02
N ASP A 154 -10.37 13.28 -5.01
CA ASP A 154 -11.29 13.47 -3.89
C ASP A 154 -12.50 12.52 -3.90
N SER A 155 -12.69 11.75 -4.96
CA SER A 155 -13.72 10.70 -5.05
C SER A 155 -13.36 9.57 -6.01
N TRP A 156 -13.94 8.38 -5.79
CA TRP A 156 -13.87 7.26 -6.72
C TRP A 156 -14.56 7.62 -8.04
N GLY A 157 -13.77 7.69 -9.09
CA GLY A 157 -14.32 7.70 -10.47
C GLY A 157 -14.67 9.04 -11.07
N GLY A 158 -14.35 10.19 -10.47
CA GLY A 158 -14.60 11.44 -11.19
C GLY A 158 -14.57 12.75 -10.41
N GLY A 159 -14.04 12.75 -9.21
CA GLY A 159 -13.81 14.00 -8.46
C GLY A 159 -12.63 14.82 -8.95
N GLN A 160 -12.39 15.94 -8.30
CA GLN A 160 -11.22 16.78 -8.53
C GLN A 160 -9.95 15.92 -8.39
N LYS A 161 -9.06 16.04 -9.37
CA LYS A 161 -7.76 15.38 -9.35
C LYS A 161 -6.71 16.34 -8.82
N TYR A 162 -5.71 15.79 -8.16
CA TYR A 162 -4.61 16.52 -7.57
C TYR A 162 -3.29 15.83 -7.88
N TYR A 163 -2.20 16.55 -7.79
CA TYR A 163 -0.87 15.99 -7.95
C TYR A 163 0.15 16.65 -7.02
N ILE A 164 1.28 15.98 -6.83
CA ILE A 164 2.50 16.52 -6.25
C ILE A 164 3.65 16.13 -7.17
N GLU A 165 4.49 17.09 -7.54
CA GLU A 165 5.71 16.79 -8.28
C GLU A 165 6.67 15.97 -7.42
N LYS A 166 7.21 14.88 -7.95
CA LYS A 166 8.16 14.03 -7.22
C LYS A 166 9.43 14.76 -6.82
N ALA A 167 9.80 15.81 -7.55
CA ALA A 167 10.90 16.69 -7.18
C ALA A 167 10.69 17.37 -5.82
N ASP A 168 9.44 17.69 -5.48
CA ASP A 168 9.06 18.40 -4.27
C ASP A 168 8.51 17.48 -3.17
N ILE A 169 8.42 16.19 -3.42
CA ILE A 169 7.71 15.23 -2.55
C ILE A 169 8.19 15.22 -1.09
N LEU A 170 9.45 15.54 -0.86
CA LEU A 170 10.03 15.58 0.50
C LEU A 170 9.69 16.85 1.27
N THR A 171 9.21 17.90 0.59
CA THR A 171 8.90 19.20 1.20
C THR A 171 7.45 19.62 1.04
N ALA A 172 6.71 18.92 0.17
CA ALA A 172 5.30 19.19 -0.08
C ALA A 172 4.47 19.08 1.22
N LYS A 173 3.53 20.00 1.40
CA LYS A 173 2.59 20.05 2.53
C LYS A 173 1.14 19.97 2.09
N GLU A 174 0.88 20.18 0.82
CA GLU A 174 -0.45 20.25 0.22
C GLU A 174 -0.41 19.72 -1.22
N TRP A 175 -1.58 19.45 -1.75
CA TRP A 175 -1.80 18.94 -3.10
C TRP A 175 -2.16 20.05 -4.06
N ILE A 176 -1.69 19.96 -5.29
CA ILE A 176 -1.97 20.90 -6.36
C ILE A 176 -3.14 20.38 -7.19
N PRO A 177 -4.25 21.12 -7.34
CA PRO A 177 -5.37 20.69 -8.18
C PRO A 177 -4.96 20.64 -9.65
N VAL A 178 -5.40 19.61 -10.34
CA VAL A 178 -5.28 19.50 -11.82
C VAL A 178 -6.40 20.35 -12.42
N ASN A 179 -6.05 21.40 -13.16
CA ASN A 179 -6.98 22.28 -13.85
C ASN A 179 -7.48 21.68 -15.18
#